data_b1315bc034779bdebb72c6ab7014453e
#
_entry.id   b1315bc034779bdebb72c6ab7014453e
#
_cell.length_a   1.000
_cell.length_b   1.000
_cell.length_c   1.000
_cell.angle_alpha   90.00
_cell.angle_beta   90.00
_cell.angle_gamma   90.00
#
_symmetry.space_group_name_H-M   'P 1'
#
loop_
_entity.id
_entity.type
_entity.pdbx_description
1 polymer ?
#
loop_
_entity_poly.entity_id
_entity_poly.type
_entity_poly.pdbx_seq_one_letter_code
_entity_poly.pdbx_strand_id
1 'polypeptide(L)'
;PAAILCGTLDKVEQTAQAGLLQARRSELNPDDKVDLVIAVLDGVDQDWVQVARALYHANGMCDLGGSIVLCTDLRQPIGTGLRRLRGAHTDREQVAKRLSRDCSDDALAASVILDSTRDHHVYLVSSHSQQSIEDLGLGVLTDARQLSSLISHHTRSVVLFTAQHP
;
A
#
# COMPACT_ATOMS: atom_id res chain seq x y z
N PRO A 1 -17.97 19.91 5.01
CA PRO A 1 -17.67 21.26 4.58
C PRO A 1 -16.17 21.46 4.50
N ALA A 2 -15.67 21.88 3.32
CA ALA A 2 -14.25 22.19 3.14
C ALA A 2 -13.89 23.39 4.02
N ALA A 3 -12.86 23.24 4.85
CA ALA A 3 -12.32 24.35 5.63
C ALA A 3 -11.31 25.12 4.77
N ILE A 4 -11.39 26.44 4.78
CA ILE A 4 -10.39 27.31 4.16
C ILE A 4 -9.44 27.75 5.27
N LEU A 5 -8.15 27.40 5.14
CA LEU A 5 -7.12 27.76 6.09
C LEU A 5 -6.35 28.98 5.56
N CYS A 6 -6.28 30.05 6.37
CA CYS A 6 -5.55 31.28 6.03
C CYS A 6 -4.53 31.60 7.13
N GLY A 7 -3.30 31.95 6.74
CA GLY A 7 -2.25 32.32 7.69
C GLY A 7 -0.86 32.26 7.06
N THR A 8 0.20 32.29 7.90
CA THR A 8 1.56 32.04 7.44
C THR A 8 1.70 30.55 7.02
N LEU A 9 2.59 30.27 6.06
CA LEU A 9 2.77 28.94 5.49
C LEU A 9 2.89 27.86 6.58
N ASP A 10 3.74 28.08 7.59
CA ASP A 10 3.98 27.15 8.69
C ASP A 10 2.70 26.88 9.52
N LYS A 11 1.90 27.92 9.78
CA LYS A 11 0.64 27.75 10.52
C LYS A 11 -0.43 27.04 9.72
N VAL A 12 -0.51 27.32 8.41
CA VAL A 12 -1.44 26.64 7.50
C VAL A 12 -1.09 25.15 7.42
N GLU A 13 0.20 24.83 7.26
CA GLU A 13 0.69 23.46 7.21
C GLU A 13 0.43 22.69 8.51
N GLN A 14 0.78 23.27 9.67
CA GLN A 14 0.50 22.66 10.98
C GLN A 14 -0.99 22.44 11.22
N THR A 15 -1.84 23.40 10.83
CA THR A 15 -3.29 23.29 11.01
C THR A 15 -3.89 22.27 10.05
N ALA A 16 -3.38 22.21 8.81
CA ALA A 16 -3.79 21.21 7.82
C ALA A 16 -3.40 19.79 8.27
N GLN A 17 -2.17 19.62 8.77
CA GLN A 17 -1.70 18.34 9.32
C GLN A 17 -2.51 17.92 10.55
N ALA A 18 -2.77 18.84 11.48
CA ALA A 18 -3.60 18.57 12.66
C ALA A 18 -5.05 18.22 12.26
N GLY A 19 -5.62 18.93 11.30
CA GLY A 19 -6.95 18.65 10.75
C GLY A 19 -7.05 17.32 10.04
N LEU A 20 -6.04 16.96 9.25
CA LEU A 20 -5.93 15.65 8.60
C LEU A 20 -5.77 14.51 9.61
N LEU A 21 -4.95 14.69 10.66
CA LEU A 21 -4.80 13.72 11.73
C LEU A 21 -6.10 13.56 12.54
N GLN A 22 -6.85 14.65 12.75
CA GLN A 22 -8.12 14.61 13.44
C GLN A 22 -9.22 13.98 12.58
N ALA A 23 -9.27 14.26 11.28
CA ALA A 23 -10.16 13.60 10.33
C ALA A 23 -9.85 12.09 10.23
N ARG A 24 -8.56 11.71 10.18
CA ARG A 24 -8.14 10.29 10.20
C ARG A 24 -8.59 9.55 11.47
N ARG A 25 -8.65 10.22 12.63
CA ARG A 25 -9.14 9.63 13.89
C ARG A 25 -10.65 9.60 14.01
N SER A 26 -11.36 10.38 13.22
CA SER A 26 -12.78 10.64 13.39
C SER A 26 -13.72 9.71 12.60
N GLU A 27 -13.23 9.03 11.56
CA GLU A 27 -14.09 8.36 10.60
C GLU A 27 -14.00 6.83 10.56
N LEU A 28 -12.96 6.25 11.16
CA LEU A 28 -12.83 4.78 11.23
C LEU A 28 -12.65 4.35 12.68
N ASN A 29 -13.64 3.65 13.21
CA ASN A 29 -13.44 2.85 14.40
C ASN A 29 -12.32 1.82 14.07
N PRO A 30 -11.34 1.56 14.94
CA PRO A 30 -10.30 0.54 14.70
C PRO A 30 -10.85 -0.84 14.33
N ASP A 31 -12.11 -1.10 14.74
CA ASP A 31 -12.82 -2.34 14.45
C ASP A 31 -13.63 -2.31 13.12
N ASP A 32 -13.75 -1.14 12.48
CA ASP A 32 -14.50 -0.97 11.23
C ASP A 32 -13.59 -1.22 10.02
N LYS A 33 -13.41 -2.47 9.65
CA LYS A 33 -12.71 -2.86 8.44
C LYS A 33 -13.51 -2.54 7.17
N VAL A 34 -12.80 -2.39 6.06
CA VAL A 34 -13.36 -2.08 4.74
C VAL A 34 -12.95 -3.13 3.71
N ASP A 35 -13.73 -3.27 2.66
CA ASP A 35 -13.45 -4.23 1.58
C ASP A 35 -12.49 -3.71 0.50
N LEU A 36 -12.20 -2.39 0.51
CA LEU A 36 -11.18 -1.77 -0.35
C LEU A 36 -10.39 -0.69 0.40
N VAL A 37 -9.07 -0.80 0.38
CA VAL A 37 -8.14 0.23 0.87
C VAL A 37 -7.33 0.77 -0.31
N ILE A 38 -7.35 2.08 -0.52
CA ILE A 38 -6.49 2.77 -1.49
C ILE A 38 -5.42 3.52 -0.71
N ALA A 39 -4.20 3.03 -0.73
CA ALA A 39 -3.08 3.61 -0.01
C ALA A 39 -2.20 4.42 -0.98
N VAL A 40 -2.16 5.72 -0.77
CA VAL A 40 -1.37 6.66 -1.58
C VAL A 40 -0.09 6.99 -0.84
N LEU A 41 1.04 6.69 -1.45
CA LEU A 41 2.36 7.09 -0.97
C LEU A 41 2.67 8.49 -1.50
N ASP A 42 3.35 9.29 -0.69
CA ASP A 42 3.84 10.62 -1.08
C ASP A 42 5.37 10.68 -1.06
N GLY A 43 5.92 11.82 -1.49
CA GLY A 43 7.36 12.03 -1.58
C GLY A 43 7.98 11.58 -2.91
N VAL A 44 9.19 12.09 -3.18
CA VAL A 44 9.87 11.93 -4.47
C VAL A 44 10.81 10.71 -4.53
N ASP A 45 11.30 10.24 -3.39
CA ASP A 45 12.27 9.14 -3.29
C ASP A 45 11.62 7.92 -2.60
N GLN A 46 10.55 7.42 -3.22
CA GLN A 46 9.84 6.26 -2.70
C GLN A 46 10.65 4.97 -2.90
N ASP A 47 10.66 4.14 -1.87
CA ASP A 47 11.35 2.86 -1.83
C ASP A 47 10.42 1.69 -1.46
N TRP A 48 10.92 0.45 -1.60
CA TRP A 48 10.14 -0.74 -1.27
C TRP A 48 9.83 -0.88 0.23
N VAL A 49 10.62 -0.24 1.11
CA VAL A 49 10.34 -0.23 2.56
C VAL A 49 9.12 0.64 2.85
N GLN A 50 8.99 1.77 2.17
CA GLN A 50 7.81 2.64 2.28
C GLN A 50 6.56 1.95 1.72
N VAL A 51 6.67 1.23 0.59
CA VAL A 51 5.59 0.39 0.06
C VAL A 51 5.16 -0.66 1.08
N ALA A 52 6.11 -1.34 1.74
CA ALA A 52 5.82 -2.33 2.77
C ALA A 52 5.12 -1.71 3.99
N ARG A 53 5.55 -0.52 4.43
CA ARG A 53 4.89 0.21 5.53
C ARG A 53 3.45 0.58 5.19
N ALA A 54 3.23 1.14 4.00
CA ALA A 54 1.89 1.48 3.53
C ALA A 54 0.99 0.24 3.46
N LEU A 55 1.53 -0.87 2.97
CA LEU A 55 0.82 -2.14 2.88
C LEU A 55 0.50 -2.71 4.28
N TYR A 56 1.44 -2.60 5.23
CA TYR A 56 1.21 -3.02 6.61
C TYR A 56 0.05 -2.25 7.27
N HIS A 57 -0.01 -0.92 7.08
CA HIS A 57 -1.11 -0.11 7.59
C HIS A 57 -2.44 -0.45 6.90
N ALA A 58 -2.42 -0.63 5.58
CA ALA A 58 -3.59 -1.00 4.80
C ALA A 58 -4.17 -2.37 5.22
N ASN A 59 -3.31 -3.36 5.50
CA ASN A 59 -3.72 -4.69 5.99
C ASN A 59 -4.54 -4.60 7.29
N GLY A 60 -4.16 -3.70 8.20
CA GLY A 60 -4.89 -3.50 9.45
C GLY A 60 -6.33 -3.04 9.28
N MET A 61 -6.62 -2.38 8.15
CA MET A 61 -7.91 -1.75 7.86
C MET A 61 -8.75 -2.53 6.84
N CYS A 62 -8.15 -3.46 6.11
CA CYS A 62 -8.81 -4.25 5.09
C CYS A 62 -9.44 -5.52 5.68
N ASP A 63 -10.64 -5.86 5.22
CA ASP A 63 -11.27 -7.15 5.52
C ASP A 63 -10.51 -8.29 4.84
N LEU A 64 -10.57 -9.49 5.44
CA LEU A 64 -10.03 -10.70 4.81
C LEU A 64 -10.69 -10.93 3.45
N GLY A 65 -9.88 -11.17 2.43
CA GLY A 65 -10.33 -11.29 1.05
C GLY A 65 -10.62 -9.96 0.36
N GLY A 66 -10.48 -8.83 1.05
CA GLY A 66 -10.63 -7.50 0.46
C GLY A 66 -9.46 -7.13 -0.45
N SER A 67 -9.56 -5.94 -1.05
CA SER A 67 -8.59 -5.43 -2.01
C SER A 67 -7.79 -4.26 -1.44
N ILE A 68 -6.49 -4.22 -1.73
CA ILE A 68 -5.60 -3.12 -1.38
C ILE A 68 -4.96 -2.60 -2.65
N VAL A 69 -5.09 -1.30 -2.90
CA VAL A 69 -4.44 -0.61 -4.01
C VAL A 69 -3.35 0.31 -3.47
N LEU A 70 -2.12 0.11 -3.91
CA LEU A 70 -0.98 0.96 -3.60
C LEU A 70 -0.71 1.89 -4.78
N CYS A 71 -0.86 3.20 -4.57
CA CYS A 71 -0.54 4.23 -5.57
C CYS A 71 0.83 4.83 -5.24
N THR A 72 1.79 4.70 -6.13
CA THR A 72 3.20 5.05 -5.88
C THR A 72 3.93 5.50 -7.14
N ASP A 73 4.85 6.45 -6.98
CA ASP A 73 5.83 6.85 -8.00
C ASP A 73 7.15 6.08 -7.88
N LEU A 74 7.11 4.92 -7.23
CA LEU A 74 8.26 4.07 -6.97
C LEU A 74 9.06 3.78 -8.25
N ARG A 75 10.36 4.08 -8.20
CA ARG A 75 11.32 3.83 -9.28
C ARG A 75 12.47 2.92 -8.87
N GLN A 76 12.56 2.61 -7.57
CA GLN A 76 13.60 1.75 -7.05
C GLN A 76 13.52 0.37 -7.71
N PRO A 77 14.64 -0.18 -8.24
CA PRO A 77 14.65 -1.50 -8.86
C PRO A 77 14.22 -2.60 -7.89
N ILE A 78 13.66 -3.68 -8.43
CA ILE A 78 13.34 -4.88 -7.67
C ILE A 78 14.64 -5.57 -7.26
N GLY A 79 14.89 -5.64 -5.96
CA GLY A 79 16.07 -6.22 -5.37
C GLY A 79 16.03 -7.75 -5.25
N THR A 80 17.00 -8.31 -4.55
CA THR A 80 17.19 -9.76 -4.43
C THR A 80 16.11 -10.44 -3.61
N GLY A 81 15.69 -9.82 -2.50
CA GLY A 81 14.64 -10.33 -1.63
C GLY A 81 13.30 -10.39 -2.36
N LEU A 82 12.91 -9.31 -3.02
CA LEU A 82 11.67 -9.24 -3.79
C LEU A 82 11.64 -10.26 -4.94
N ARG A 83 12.77 -10.48 -5.63
CA ARG A 83 12.82 -11.50 -6.71
C ARG A 83 12.54 -12.91 -6.21
N ARG A 84 12.70 -13.20 -4.91
CA ARG A 84 12.34 -14.50 -4.31
C ARG A 84 10.84 -14.74 -4.26
N LEU A 85 10.01 -13.71 -4.43
CA LEU A 85 8.56 -13.84 -4.51
C LEU A 85 8.11 -14.52 -5.81
N ARG A 86 8.97 -14.53 -6.84
CA ARG A 86 8.66 -15.21 -8.10
C ARG A 86 8.32 -16.67 -7.85
N GLY A 87 7.11 -17.07 -8.20
CA GLY A 87 6.63 -18.44 -7.99
C GLY A 87 6.15 -18.73 -6.54
N ALA A 88 6.02 -17.72 -5.68
CA ALA A 88 5.51 -17.88 -4.30
C ALA A 88 4.10 -18.49 -4.22
N HIS A 89 3.32 -18.39 -5.28
CA HIS A 89 2.02 -19.04 -5.40
C HIS A 89 2.13 -20.58 -5.39
N THR A 90 3.28 -21.16 -5.73
CA THR A 90 3.51 -22.62 -5.77
C THR A 90 3.99 -23.16 -4.42
N ASP A 91 4.89 -22.45 -3.73
CA ASP A 91 5.44 -22.88 -2.43
C ASP A 91 5.74 -21.68 -1.53
N ARG A 92 4.70 -21.18 -0.92
CA ARG A 92 4.74 -19.99 -0.06
C ARG A 92 5.57 -20.18 1.20
N GLU A 93 5.48 -21.37 1.80
CA GLU A 93 6.20 -21.68 3.03
C GLU A 93 7.71 -21.70 2.81
N GLN A 94 8.14 -22.28 1.69
CA GLN A 94 9.57 -22.33 1.34
C GLN A 94 10.11 -20.91 1.06
N VAL A 95 9.33 -20.05 0.38
CA VAL A 95 9.70 -18.65 0.14
C VAL A 95 9.81 -17.90 1.47
N ALA A 96 8.86 -18.03 2.38
CA ALA A 96 8.92 -17.41 3.71
C ALA A 96 10.17 -17.84 4.50
N LYS A 97 10.50 -19.15 4.50
CA LYS A 97 11.73 -19.66 5.14
C LYS A 97 13.01 -19.10 4.51
N ARG A 98 13.03 -18.85 3.21
CA ARG A 98 14.18 -18.23 2.54
C ARG A 98 14.29 -16.75 2.91
N LEU A 99 13.17 -16.02 2.92
CA LEU A 99 13.15 -14.61 3.27
C LEU A 99 13.56 -14.38 4.73
N SER A 100 13.14 -15.25 5.67
CA SER A 100 13.53 -15.12 7.08
C SER A 100 15.03 -15.22 7.36
N ARG A 101 15.81 -15.73 6.40
CA ARG A 101 17.27 -15.86 6.45
C ARG A 101 17.99 -14.91 5.50
N ASP A 102 17.22 -14.08 4.79
CA ASP A 102 17.75 -13.15 3.79
C ASP A 102 18.15 -11.85 4.49
N CYS A 103 19.37 -11.40 4.22
CA CYS A 103 19.90 -10.13 4.72
C CYS A 103 19.87 -9.02 3.66
N SER A 104 19.13 -9.20 2.56
CA SER A 104 18.99 -8.15 1.55
C SER A 104 18.11 -7.02 2.07
N ASP A 105 18.40 -5.80 1.62
CA ASP A 105 17.72 -4.57 2.08
C ASP A 105 16.20 -4.60 1.85
N ASP A 106 15.74 -5.36 0.86
CA ASP A 106 14.34 -5.49 0.48
C ASP A 106 13.67 -6.79 0.99
N ALA A 107 14.37 -7.61 1.81
CA ALA A 107 13.81 -8.85 2.34
C ALA A 107 12.58 -8.62 3.23
N LEU A 108 12.60 -7.54 4.03
CA LEU A 108 11.46 -7.16 4.86
C LEU A 108 10.25 -6.80 3.99
N ALA A 109 10.46 -5.98 2.95
CA ALA A 109 9.39 -5.61 2.02
C ALA A 109 8.79 -6.84 1.33
N ALA A 110 9.67 -7.77 0.89
CA ALA A 110 9.23 -9.03 0.30
C ALA A 110 8.38 -9.87 1.28
N SER A 111 8.75 -9.92 2.56
CA SER A 111 8.00 -10.66 3.57
C SER A 111 6.62 -10.06 3.80
N VAL A 112 6.52 -8.73 3.89
CA VAL A 112 5.23 -8.04 4.04
C VAL A 112 4.33 -8.27 2.82
N ILE A 113 4.88 -8.18 1.61
CA ILE A 113 4.12 -8.46 0.37
C ILE A 113 3.65 -9.91 0.35
N LEU A 114 4.52 -10.86 0.70
CA LEU A 114 4.17 -12.27 0.78
C LEU A 114 2.99 -12.48 1.74
N ASP A 115 3.04 -11.93 2.94
CA ASP A 115 1.98 -12.09 3.94
C ASP A 115 0.67 -11.44 3.49
N SER A 116 0.74 -10.22 2.96
CA SER A 116 -0.44 -9.48 2.52
C SER A 116 -1.19 -10.16 1.37
N THR A 117 -0.45 -10.69 0.40
CA THR A 117 -1.03 -11.41 -0.76
C THR A 117 -1.60 -12.79 -0.40
N ARG A 118 -1.47 -13.25 0.84
CA ARG A 118 -2.17 -14.42 1.34
C ARG A 118 -3.64 -14.11 1.63
N ASP A 119 -3.88 -12.95 2.23
CA ASP A 119 -5.15 -12.62 2.85
C ASP A 119 -5.93 -11.56 2.04
N HIS A 120 -5.28 -10.87 1.09
CA HIS A 120 -5.86 -9.77 0.31
C HIS A 120 -5.46 -9.81 -1.16
N HIS A 121 -6.27 -9.20 -2.01
CA HIS A 121 -5.94 -8.91 -3.40
C HIS A 121 -5.16 -7.58 -3.46
N VAL A 122 -3.86 -7.64 -3.67
CA VAL A 122 -2.99 -6.45 -3.65
C VAL A 122 -2.67 -6.01 -5.06
N TYR A 123 -2.94 -4.74 -5.35
CA TYR A 123 -2.67 -4.09 -6.64
C TYR A 123 -1.67 -2.97 -6.48
N LEU A 124 -0.85 -2.76 -7.50
CA LEU A 124 0.12 -1.67 -7.55
C LEU A 124 -0.11 -0.79 -8.77
N VAL A 125 -0.18 0.52 -8.53
CA VAL A 125 -0.06 1.56 -9.55
C VAL A 125 1.34 2.12 -9.45
N SER A 126 2.19 1.88 -10.46
CA SER A 126 3.59 2.31 -10.45
C SER A 126 4.14 2.43 -11.87
N SER A 127 5.38 2.93 -12.00
CA SER A 127 6.10 3.01 -13.27
C SER A 127 6.79 1.71 -13.69
N HIS A 128 6.74 0.66 -12.86
CA HIS A 128 7.34 -0.64 -13.19
C HIS A 128 6.56 -1.36 -14.27
N SER A 129 7.25 -2.26 -15.00
CA SER A 129 6.60 -3.10 -16.01
C SER A 129 5.60 -4.06 -15.35
N GLN A 130 4.49 -4.31 -16.05
CA GLN A 130 3.46 -5.23 -15.59
C GLN A 130 4.03 -6.59 -15.17
N GLN A 131 4.84 -7.19 -16.03
CA GLN A 131 5.47 -8.49 -15.76
C GLN A 131 6.28 -8.50 -14.45
N SER A 132 7.01 -7.41 -14.17
CA SER A 132 7.82 -7.30 -12.97
C SER A 132 6.99 -7.27 -11.70
N ILE A 133 5.82 -6.65 -11.74
CA ILE A 133 4.90 -6.56 -10.60
C ILE A 133 4.13 -7.86 -10.43
N GLU A 134 3.67 -8.48 -11.51
CA GLU A 134 3.01 -9.80 -11.48
C GLU A 134 3.95 -10.90 -10.94
N ASP A 135 5.25 -10.83 -11.22
CA ASP A 135 6.27 -11.71 -10.66
C ASP A 135 6.37 -11.62 -9.11
N LEU A 136 5.93 -10.50 -8.52
CA LEU A 136 5.83 -10.33 -7.06
C LEU A 136 4.53 -10.88 -6.48
N GLY A 137 3.61 -11.36 -7.31
CA GLY A 137 2.27 -11.80 -6.91
C GLY A 137 1.28 -10.65 -6.72
N LEU A 138 1.59 -9.47 -7.27
CA LEU A 138 0.75 -8.28 -7.21
C LEU A 138 -0.01 -8.09 -8.54
N GLY A 139 -1.25 -7.61 -8.45
CA GLY A 139 -1.97 -7.12 -9.62
C GLY A 139 -1.46 -5.76 -10.07
N VAL A 140 -1.70 -5.40 -11.33
CA VAL A 140 -1.31 -4.10 -11.90
C VAL A 140 -2.54 -3.33 -12.29
N LEU A 141 -2.61 -2.06 -11.91
CA LEU A 141 -3.58 -1.11 -12.43
C LEU A 141 -2.85 -0.07 -13.27
N THR A 142 -3.20 -0.01 -14.56
CA THR A 142 -2.49 0.83 -15.53
C THR A 142 -3.19 2.15 -15.79
N ASP A 143 -4.48 2.26 -15.49
CA ASP A 143 -5.27 3.46 -15.74
C ASP A 143 -6.36 3.72 -14.68
N ALA A 144 -6.87 4.95 -14.69
CA ALA A 144 -7.92 5.39 -13.77
C ALA A 144 -9.26 4.65 -13.99
N ARG A 145 -9.51 4.07 -15.16
CA ARG A 145 -10.75 3.34 -15.45
C ARG A 145 -10.76 2.01 -14.72
N GLN A 146 -9.62 1.32 -14.69
CA GLN A 146 -9.47 0.08 -13.93
C GLN A 146 -9.66 0.33 -12.43
N LEU A 147 -9.08 1.42 -11.89
CA LEU A 147 -9.30 1.82 -10.50
C LEU A 147 -10.76 2.15 -10.23
N SER A 148 -11.43 2.92 -11.11
CA SER A 148 -12.84 3.25 -10.97
C SER A 148 -13.73 2.01 -11.03
N SER A 149 -13.41 1.06 -11.92
CA SER A 149 -14.10 -0.22 -11.99
C SER A 149 -13.93 -1.01 -10.70
N LEU A 150 -12.71 -1.08 -10.16
CA LEU A 150 -12.45 -1.76 -8.89
C LEU A 150 -13.26 -1.13 -7.75
N ILE A 151 -13.28 0.20 -7.64
CA ILE A 151 -14.06 0.92 -6.61
C ILE A 151 -15.55 0.58 -6.72
N SER A 152 -16.10 0.50 -7.94
CA SER A 152 -17.53 0.23 -8.15
C SER A 152 -17.97 -1.19 -7.73
N HIS A 153 -17.03 -2.12 -7.57
CA HIS A 153 -17.30 -3.49 -7.12
C HIS A 153 -17.24 -3.66 -5.58
N HIS A 154 -16.79 -2.63 -4.87
CA HIS A 154 -16.65 -2.65 -3.42
C HIS A 154 -17.70 -1.75 -2.76
N THR A 155 -18.18 -2.15 -1.59
CA THR A 155 -19.23 -1.43 -0.86
C THR A 155 -18.68 -0.40 0.12
N ARG A 156 -17.52 -0.69 0.69
CA ARG A 156 -16.86 0.17 1.68
C ARG A 156 -15.41 0.39 1.29
N SER A 157 -15.05 1.62 1.00
CA SER A 157 -13.67 1.96 0.61
C SER A 157 -13.10 3.08 1.47
N VAL A 158 -11.80 3.05 1.70
CA VAL A 158 -11.05 4.10 2.38
C VAL A 158 -9.83 4.49 1.54
N VAL A 159 -9.50 5.79 1.58
CA VAL A 159 -8.27 6.31 0.96
C VAL A 159 -7.34 6.77 2.09
N LEU A 160 -6.15 6.19 2.14
CA LEU A 160 -5.07 6.58 3.05
C LEU A 160 -4.08 7.44 2.28
N PHE A 161 -3.94 8.70 2.68
CA PHE A 161 -2.87 9.56 2.18
C PHE A 161 -1.65 9.45 3.07
N THR A 162 -0.45 9.62 2.49
CA THR A 162 0.82 9.46 3.22
C THR A 162 0.92 8.09 3.93
N ALA A 163 0.44 7.04 3.25
CA ALA A 163 0.19 5.74 3.86
C ALA A 163 1.45 5.04 4.43
N GLN A 164 2.64 5.50 4.05
CA GLN A 164 3.92 5.01 4.59
C GLN A 164 4.26 5.59 5.97
N HIS A 165 3.51 6.58 6.45
CA HIS A 165 3.68 7.19 7.76
C HIS A 165 2.58 6.74 8.73
N PRO A 166 2.91 6.42 10.00
CA PRO A 166 1.94 5.97 11.00
C PRO A 166 0.97 7.07 11.45
#